data_fea23e70e1bb1e813b8ebcd8a7b807ee
#
_entry.id   fea23e70e1bb1e813b8ebcd8a7b807ee
#
_cell.length_a   1.000
_cell.length_b   1.000
_cell.length_c   1.000
_cell.angle_alpha   90.00
_cell.angle_beta   90.00
_cell.angle_gamma   90.00
#
_symmetry.space_group_name_H-M   'P 1'
#
loop_
_entity.id
_entity.type
_entity.pdbx_description
1 polymer ?
#
loop_
_entity_poly.entity_id
_entity_poly.type
_entity_poly.pdbx_seq_one_letter_code
_entity_poly.pdbx_strand_id
1 'polypeptide(L)' 'MRQYTLREFIKIVEFNSFYYNRYNGDHIIYVNDKGRHISIPKNLKSVIARRLIKENNLITDIKRRKNNGQL' A
#
# COMPACT_ATOMS: atom_id res chain seq x y z
N MET A 1 -16.49 8.52 1.46
CA MET A 1 -15.27 8.03 2.05
C MET A 1 -14.73 6.88 1.22
N ARG A 2 -13.46 6.94 0.91
CA ARG A 2 -12.87 5.93 0.05
C ARG A 2 -12.65 4.61 0.78
N GLN A 3 -12.98 3.53 0.11
CA GLN A 3 -12.71 2.20 0.62
C GLN A 3 -11.61 1.54 -0.19
N TYR A 4 -10.83 0.72 0.47
CA TYR A 4 -9.71 0.05 -0.15
C TYR A 4 -9.85 -1.46 -0.02
N THR A 5 -9.70 -2.18 -1.13
CA THR A 5 -9.54 -3.62 -1.05
C THR A 5 -8.08 -3.92 -0.75
N LEU A 6 -7.82 -5.13 -0.31
CA LEU A 6 -6.45 -5.54 -0.06
C LEU A 6 -5.60 -5.40 -1.32
N ARG A 7 -6.15 -5.82 -2.45
CA ARG A 7 -5.42 -5.73 -3.71
C ARG A 7 -5.07 -4.29 -4.08
N GLU A 8 -6.03 -3.39 -3.90
CA GLU A 8 -5.77 -1.98 -4.21
C GLU A 8 -4.70 -1.41 -3.30
N PHE A 9 -4.77 -1.75 -2.03
CA PHE A 9 -3.81 -1.24 -1.09
C PHE A 9 -2.40 -1.75 -1.38
N ILE A 10 -2.30 -3.01 -1.77
CA ILE A 10 -1.00 -3.57 -2.14
C ILE A 10 -0.42 -2.83 -3.34
N LYS A 11 -1.26 -2.50 -4.32
CA LYS A 11 -0.77 -1.73 -5.46
C LYS A 11 -0.27 -0.36 -5.05
N ILE A 12 -0.95 0.27 -4.10
CA ILE A 12 -0.48 1.56 -3.59
C ILE A 12 0.88 1.42 -2.92
N VAL A 13 1.02 0.40 -2.10
CA VAL A 13 2.27 0.16 -1.39
C VAL A 13 3.41 -0.09 -2.37
N GLU A 14 3.15 -0.90 -3.39
CA GLU A 14 4.16 -1.18 -4.40
C GLU A 14 4.50 0.06 -5.22
N PHE A 15 3.50 0.88 -5.50
CA PHE A 15 3.73 2.12 -6.22
C PHE A 15 4.67 3.05 -5.43
N ASN A 16 4.65 2.93 -4.11
CA ASN A 16 5.49 3.75 -3.24
C ASN A 16 6.83 3.09 -2.94
N SER A 17 7.23 2.14 -3.78
CA SER A 17 8.55 1.51 -3.73
C SER A 17 8.73 0.56 -2.56
N PHE A 18 7.64 0.02 -2.07
CA PHE A 18 7.72 -1.08 -1.13
C PHE A 18 7.56 -2.38 -1.91
N TYR A 19 8.15 -3.45 -1.38
CA TYR A 19 8.04 -4.76 -2.04
C TYR A 19 7.81 -5.83 -1.00
N TYR A 20 7.25 -6.93 -1.46
CA TYR A 20 6.91 -8.04 -0.60
C TYR A 20 8.15 -8.59 0.10
N ASN A 21 8.05 -8.79 1.38
CA ASN A 21 9.13 -9.40 2.14
C ASN A 21 8.75 -10.80 2.60
N ARG A 22 7.69 -10.90 3.37
CA ARG A 22 7.27 -12.21 3.89
C ARG A 22 5.89 -12.15 4.51
N TYR A 23 5.33 -13.31 4.78
CA TYR A 23 4.17 -13.44 5.62
C TYR A 23 4.61 -13.57 7.06
N ASN A 24 3.81 -13.01 7.95
CA ASN A 24 4.04 -13.16 9.37
C ASN A 24 2.67 -13.35 10.02
N GLY A 25 2.24 -14.60 10.17
CA GLY A 25 0.92 -14.90 10.66
C GLY A 25 -0.14 -14.42 9.69
N ASP A 26 -1.02 -13.55 10.16
CA ASP A 26 -2.10 -13.02 9.33
C ASP A 26 -1.72 -11.72 8.64
N HIS A 27 -0.45 -11.37 8.66
CA HIS A 27 0.00 -10.11 8.09
C HIS A 27 0.96 -10.35 6.95
N ILE A 28 0.89 -9.47 5.96
CA ILE A 28 1.82 -9.46 4.83
C ILE A 28 2.79 -8.32 5.08
N ILE A 29 4.07 -8.63 5.08
CA ILE A 29 5.09 -7.63 5.40
C ILE A 29 5.71 -7.10 4.12
N TYR A 30 5.62 -5.79 3.92
CA TYR A 30 6.27 -5.10 2.82
C TYR A 30 7.36 -4.20 3.38
N VAL A 31 8.45 -4.07 2.65
CA VAL A 31 9.59 -3.27 3.09
C VAL A 31 10.07 -2.39 1.94
N ASN A 32 10.82 -1.35 2.28
CA ASN A 32 11.44 -0.53 1.26
C ASN A 32 12.95 -0.47 1.50
N ASP A 33 13.65 0.19 0.58
CA ASP A 33 15.10 0.26 0.64
C ASP A 33 15.62 1.07 1.81
N LYS A 34 14.76 1.85 2.43
CA LYS A 34 15.17 2.67 3.56
C LYS A 34 14.94 1.95 4.89
N GLY A 35 14.61 0.68 4.84
CA GLY A 35 14.41 -0.10 6.03
C GLY A 35 13.05 0.07 6.68
N ARG A 36 12.12 0.67 5.99
CA ARG A 36 10.77 0.85 6.53
C ARG A 36 9.92 -0.36 6.26
N HIS A 37 9.07 -0.70 7.21
CA HIS A 37 8.18 -1.86 7.08
C HIS A 37 6.73 -1.42 7.14
N ILE A 38 5.89 -2.10 6.35
CA ILE A 38 4.45 -1.95 6.48
C ILE A 38 3.88 -3.34 6.69
N SER A 39 3.14 -3.51 7.78
CA SER A 39 2.49 -4.78 8.10
C SER A 39 1.04 -4.66 7.70
N ILE A 40 0.62 -5.42 6.70
CA ILE A 40 -0.72 -5.33 6.11
C ILE A 40 -1.54 -6.53 6.54
N PRO A 41 -2.61 -6.33 7.31
CA PRO A 41 -3.45 -7.46 7.73
C PRO A 41 -4.18 -8.04 6.52
N LYS A 42 -4.29 -9.36 6.48
CA LYS A 42 -5.02 -10.01 5.39
C LYS A 42 -6.47 -9.56 5.33
N ASN A 43 -7.05 -9.26 6.47
CA ASN A 43 -8.41 -8.72 6.55
C ASN A 43 -8.39 -7.22 6.59
N LEU A 44 -7.72 -6.62 5.65
CA LEU A 44 -7.56 -5.18 5.64
C LEU A 44 -8.90 -4.48 5.62
N LYS A 45 -9.06 -3.51 6.51
CA LYS A 45 -10.23 -2.64 6.55
C LYS A 45 -9.81 -1.24 6.12
N SER A 46 -10.76 -0.52 5.54
CA SER A 46 -10.46 0.81 5.00
C SER A 46 -9.91 1.76 6.06
N VAL A 47 -10.37 1.64 7.28
CA VAL A 47 -9.87 2.45 8.37
C VAL A 47 -8.37 2.21 8.57
N ILE A 48 -7.96 0.95 8.54
CA ILE A 48 -6.55 0.60 8.70
C ILE A 48 -5.74 1.06 7.50
N ALA A 49 -6.29 0.86 6.30
CA ALA A 49 -5.60 1.30 5.08
C ALA A 49 -5.33 2.79 5.12
N ARG A 50 -6.33 3.58 5.49
CA ARG A 50 -6.15 5.02 5.54
C ARG A 50 -5.12 5.43 6.57
N ARG A 51 -5.09 4.74 7.70
CA ARG A 51 -4.09 5.04 8.72
C ARG A 51 -2.68 4.74 8.22
N LEU A 52 -2.52 3.60 7.56
CA LEU A 52 -1.20 3.23 7.03
C LEU A 52 -0.75 4.20 5.95
N ILE A 53 -1.66 4.65 5.11
CA ILE A 53 -1.34 5.65 4.11
C ILE A 53 -0.84 6.92 4.77
N LYS A 54 -1.53 7.36 5.80
CA LYS A 54 -1.16 8.59 6.48
C LYS A 54 0.16 8.44 7.20
N GLU A 55 0.34 7.36 7.93
CA GLU A 55 1.55 7.15 8.72
C GLU A 55 2.79 7.04 7.86
N ASN A 56 2.63 6.55 6.64
CA ASN A 56 3.76 6.33 5.75
C ASN A 56 3.81 7.31 4.59
N ASN A 57 2.94 8.30 4.58
CA ASN A 57 2.90 9.30 3.51
C ASN A 57 2.82 8.68 2.13
N LEU A 58 1.95 7.69 1.97
CA LEU A 58 1.85 6.99 0.70
C LEU A 58 1.12 7.83 -0.33
N ILE A 59 1.62 7.82 -1.55
CA ILE A 59 0.99 8.48 -2.67
C ILE A 59 -0.08 7.54 -3.21
N THR A 60 -1.29 8.05 -3.39
CA THR A 60 -2.42 7.20 -3.76
C THR A 60 -3.01 7.49 -5.13
N ASP A 61 -2.57 8.50 -5.84
CA ASP A 61 -3.18 8.88 -7.11
C ASP A 61 -2.54 8.18 -8.29
N ILE A 62 -2.48 6.88 -8.21
CA ILE A 62 -1.84 6.05 -9.21
C ILE A 62 -2.51 6.16 -10.58
N LYS A 63 -3.82 6.27 -10.57
CA LYS A 63 -4.56 6.33 -11.83
C LYS A 63 -4.20 7.53 -12.66
N ARG A 64 -3.94 8.64 -12.00
CA ARG A 64 -3.60 9.86 -12.71
C ARG A 64 -2.31 9.69 -13.49
N ARG A 65 -1.35 9.04 -12.90
CA ARG A 65 -0.08 8.81 -13.60
C ARG A 65 -0.27 7.95 -14.82
N LYS A 66 -1.14 6.99 -14.70
CA LYS A 66 -1.39 6.11 -15.82
C LYS A 66 -1.96 6.85 -16.99
N ASN A 67 -2.87 7.77 -16.73
CA ASN A 67 -3.44 8.56 -17.79
C ASN A 67 -2.40 9.39 -18.51
N ASN A 68 -1.51 9.96 -17.75
CA ASN A 68 -0.46 10.76 -18.35
C ASN A 68 0.42 9.93 -19.25
N GLY A 69 0.64 8.72 -18.87
CA GLY A 69 1.50 7.86 -19.65
C GLY A 69 0.98 7.55 -21.01
N GLN A 70 -0.28 7.79 -21.25
CA GLN A 70 -0.87 7.48 -22.53
C GLN A 70 -0.73 8.56 -23.55
N LEU A 71 -0.35 9.69 -23.14
CA LEU A 71 -0.20 10.78 -24.05
C LEU A 71 1.18 10.80 -24.64
#